data_4a6571f37448daeecea73bbeded88e7c
#
_entry.id   4a6571f37448daeecea73bbeded88e7c
#
_cell.length_a   1.000
_cell.length_b   1.000
_cell.length_c   1.000
_cell.angle_alpha   90.00
_cell.angle_beta   90.00
_cell.angle_gamma   90.00
#
_symmetry.space_group_name_H-M   'P 1'
#
loop_
_entity.id
_entity.type
_entity.pdbx_description
1 polymer ?
#
loop_
_entity_poly.entity_id
_entity_poly.type
_entity_poly.pdbx_seq_one_letter_code
_entity_poly.pdbx_strand_id
1 'polypeptide(L)'
;MGMIVDTHDLAEIAGISDYQRRIRELRSEEGLNILSHHDRADLKPGQYILESLEPIPSQKRGISYTQRARILERDGFTCQLCGAGAGDEDPVNPGKKVRLHIDHIVPLSEGGSNDDSNLRVCCSACNSGRKNLHIPVGRKTINIMATIRQAPRDVQREIYAFLRKKFGDESDS
;
A
#
# COMPACT_ATOMS: atom_id res chain seq x y z
N MET A 1 -19.81 -24.67 18.39
CA MET A 1 -18.75 -25.19 17.49
C MET A 1 -19.22 -24.94 16.06
N GLY A 2 -18.50 -24.12 15.29
CA GLY A 2 -18.91 -23.76 13.94
C GLY A 2 -18.86 -24.97 12.98
N MET A 3 -19.74 -24.97 12.00
CA MET A 3 -19.74 -25.98 10.94
C MET A 3 -18.66 -25.63 9.91
N ILE A 4 -17.91 -26.61 9.44
CA ILE A 4 -16.98 -26.44 8.33
C ILE A 4 -17.82 -26.38 7.03
N VAL A 5 -17.62 -25.35 6.24
CA VAL A 5 -18.30 -25.10 4.98
C VAL A 5 -17.25 -25.05 3.88
N ASP A 6 -17.51 -25.69 2.76
CA ASP A 6 -16.59 -25.62 1.62
C ASP A 6 -17.01 -24.56 0.58
N THR A 7 -16.16 -24.36 -0.40
CA THR A 7 -16.36 -23.34 -1.44
C THR A 7 -17.57 -23.60 -2.32
N HIS A 8 -17.94 -24.87 -2.51
CA HIS A 8 -19.10 -25.26 -3.32
C HIS A 8 -20.39 -24.89 -2.58
N ASP A 9 -20.49 -25.26 -1.29
CA ASP A 9 -21.63 -24.94 -0.44
C ASP A 9 -21.83 -23.43 -0.31
N LEU A 10 -20.71 -22.67 -0.16
CA LEU A 10 -20.78 -21.21 -0.09
C LEU A 10 -21.30 -20.58 -1.38
N ALA A 11 -20.88 -21.08 -2.53
CA ALA A 11 -21.34 -20.57 -3.82
C ALA A 11 -22.82 -20.89 -4.04
N GLU A 12 -23.26 -22.09 -3.69
CA GLU A 12 -24.65 -22.54 -3.81
C GLU A 12 -25.59 -21.78 -2.87
N ILE A 13 -25.25 -21.70 -1.57
CA ILE A 13 -26.08 -21.03 -0.56
C ILE A 13 -26.15 -19.52 -0.79
N ALA A 14 -25.02 -18.91 -1.14
CA ALA A 14 -24.93 -17.46 -1.32
C ALA A 14 -25.46 -16.99 -2.69
N GLY A 15 -25.55 -17.90 -3.67
CA GLY A 15 -25.97 -17.57 -5.05
C GLY A 15 -25.04 -16.58 -5.75
N ILE A 16 -23.78 -16.44 -5.29
CA ILE A 16 -22.80 -15.49 -5.78
C ILE A 16 -21.53 -16.21 -6.24
N SER A 17 -21.03 -15.83 -7.39
CA SER A 17 -19.78 -16.38 -7.95
C SER A 17 -18.52 -15.93 -7.22
N ASP A 18 -18.53 -14.75 -6.60
CA ASP A 18 -17.38 -14.16 -5.88
C ASP A 18 -17.52 -14.28 -4.35
N TYR A 19 -17.66 -15.53 -3.86
CA TYR A 19 -17.71 -15.81 -2.42
C TYR A 19 -16.42 -15.38 -1.68
N GLN A 20 -15.27 -15.37 -2.36
CA GLN A 20 -14.00 -14.96 -1.74
C GLN A 20 -14.00 -13.48 -1.35
N ARG A 21 -14.60 -12.65 -2.19
CA ARG A 21 -14.82 -11.24 -1.89
C ARG A 21 -15.73 -11.10 -0.68
N ARG A 22 -16.86 -11.85 -0.65
CA ARG A 22 -17.79 -11.78 0.47
C ARG A 22 -17.19 -12.24 1.78
N ILE A 23 -16.37 -13.29 1.78
CA ILE A 23 -15.63 -13.71 2.98
C ILE A 23 -14.67 -12.61 3.46
N ARG A 24 -13.99 -11.92 2.56
CA ARG A 24 -13.13 -10.79 2.93
C ARG A 24 -13.93 -9.65 3.55
N GLU A 25 -15.07 -9.30 2.97
CA GLU A 25 -15.98 -8.28 3.51
C GLU A 25 -16.46 -8.66 4.92
N LEU A 26 -16.95 -9.88 5.11
CA LEU A 26 -17.40 -10.38 6.41
C LEU A 26 -16.30 -10.32 7.48
N ARG A 27 -15.06 -10.65 7.11
CA ARG A 27 -13.91 -10.53 8.02
C ARG A 27 -13.53 -9.09 8.30
N SER A 28 -13.50 -8.22 7.28
CA SER A 28 -12.96 -6.87 7.38
C SER A 28 -13.96 -5.82 7.81
N GLU A 29 -15.23 -5.96 7.40
CA GLU A 29 -16.26 -4.96 7.65
C GLU A 29 -17.15 -5.34 8.84
N GLU A 30 -17.52 -6.61 8.91
CA GLU A 30 -18.40 -7.13 9.95
C GLU A 30 -17.62 -7.74 11.14
N GLY A 31 -16.30 -7.89 11.01
CA GLY A 31 -15.43 -8.38 12.09
C GLY A 31 -15.62 -9.85 12.43
N LEU A 32 -16.25 -10.65 11.56
CA LEU A 32 -16.52 -12.05 11.84
C LEU A 32 -15.24 -12.89 11.80
N ASN A 33 -15.07 -13.74 12.83
CA ASN A 33 -13.93 -14.65 12.92
C ASN A 33 -14.11 -15.88 12.03
N ILE A 34 -13.90 -15.70 10.73
CA ILE A 34 -13.95 -16.77 9.73
C ILE A 34 -12.52 -17.28 9.53
N LEU A 35 -12.22 -18.50 9.89
CA LEU A 35 -10.93 -19.14 9.72
C LEU A 35 -10.86 -19.96 8.42
N SER A 36 -9.67 -20.12 7.87
CA SER A 36 -9.37 -20.91 6.68
C SER A 36 -8.20 -21.88 6.95
N HIS A 37 -7.80 -22.65 5.95
CA HIS A 37 -6.64 -23.53 6.03
C HIS A 37 -5.31 -22.82 6.34
N HIS A 38 -5.23 -21.51 6.13
CA HIS A 38 -4.06 -20.72 6.56
C HIS A 38 -4.06 -20.41 8.06
N ASP A 39 -5.23 -20.47 8.67
CA ASP A 39 -5.41 -20.10 10.09
C ASP A 39 -5.48 -21.35 10.97
N ARG A 40 -5.89 -22.51 10.41
CA ARG A 40 -6.08 -23.78 11.12
C ARG A 40 -5.62 -24.97 10.28
N ALA A 41 -4.76 -25.79 10.87
CA ALA A 41 -4.16 -26.96 10.20
C ALA A 41 -5.14 -28.12 9.90
N ASP A 42 -6.28 -28.15 10.57
CA ASP A 42 -7.33 -29.16 10.36
C ASP A 42 -8.28 -28.84 9.20
N LEU A 43 -8.17 -27.62 8.63
CA LEU A 43 -8.93 -27.21 7.45
C LEU A 43 -8.17 -27.48 6.16
N LYS A 44 -8.90 -27.96 5.13
CA LYS A 44 -8.34 -28.12 3.78
C LYS A 44 -8.45 -26.83 2.97
N PRO A 45 -7.64 -26.67 1.91
CA PRO A 45 -7.84 -25.57 0.96
C PRO A 45 -9.28 -25.50 0.47
N GLY A 46 -9.88 -24.31 0.53
CA GLY A 46 -11.29 -24.10 0.16
C GLY A 46 -12.29 -24.35 1.29
N GLN A 47 -11.85 -24.73 2.49
CA GLN A 47 -12.71 -24.86 3.65
C GLN A 47 -12.61 -23.65 4.57
N TYR A 48 -13.75 -23.30 5.16
CA TYR A 48 -13.91 -22.19 6.08
C TYR A 48 -14.74 -22.61 7.30
N ILE A 49 -14.49 -21.98 8.41
CA ILE A 49 -15.28 -22.14 9.63
C ILE A 49 -15.52 -20.77 10.27
N LEU A 50 -16.76 -20.49 10.65
CA LEU A 50 -17.10 -19.36 11.49
C LEU A 50 -16.96 -19.76 12.95
N GLU A 51 -16.00 -19.21 13.66
CA GLU A 51 -15.68 -19.58 15.04
C GLU A 51 -16.63 -18.92 16.03
N SER A 52 -17.04 -17.68 15.78
CA SER A 52 -18.00 -16.92 16.59
C SER A 52 -18.81 -15.95 15.74
N LEU A 53 -20.08 -15.77 16.14
CA LEU A 53 -20.93 -14.69 15.63
C LEU A 53 -20.68 -13.36 16.34
N GLU A 54 -19.98 -13.38 17.45
CA GLU A 54 -19.55 -12.14 18.12
C GLU A 54 -18.45 -11.50 17.28
N PRO A 55 -18.66 -10.28 16.77
CA PRO A 55 -17.63 -9.60 16.03
C PRO A 55 -16.40 -9.41 16.89
N ILE A 56 -15.28 -9.95 16.47
CA ILE A 56 -13.99 -9.51 17.03
C ILE A 56 -13.89 -8.03 16.66
N PRO A 57 -13.51 -7.14 17.58
CA PRO A 57 -13.26 -5.75 17.26
C PRO A 57 -12.39 -5.74 16.01
N SER A 58 -12.97 -5.32 14.88
CA SER A 58 -12.31 -5.42 13.59
C SER A 58 -11.03 -4.59 13.72
N GLN A 59 -9.92 -5.25 13.89
CA GLN A 59 -8.67 -4.66 13.42
C GLN A 59 -8.92 -4.48 11.93
N LYS A 60 -9.29 -3.26 11.53
CA LYS A 60 -9.41 -2.88 10.13
C LYS A 60 -8.08 -3.23 9.49
N ARG A 61 -7.97 -4.46 8.99
CA ARG A 61 -6.73 -5.01 8.42
C ARG A 61 -6.32 -4.29 7.13
N GLY A 62 -7.10 -3.32 6.71
CA GLY A 62 -6.86 -2.58 5.49
C GLY A 62 -6.80 -1.06 5.73
N ILE A 63 -5.92 -0.42 5.01
CA ILE A 63 -5.84 1.04 4.91
C ILE A 63 -7.02 1.49 4.04
N SER A 64 -7.92 2.31 4.58
CA SER A 64 -9.09 2.82 3.85
C SER A 64 -8.66 3.72 2.68
N TYR A 65 -9.54 3.88 1.69
CA TYR A 65 -9.27 4.77 0.55
C TYR A 65 -8.98 6.21 1.01
N THR A 66 -9.76 6.73 1.96
CA THR A 66 -9.59 8.07 2.53
C THR A 66 -8.27 8.20 3.29
N GLN A 67 -7.89 7.18 4.05
CA GLN A 67 -6.60 7.15 4.73
C GLN A 67 -5.44 7.11 3.73
N ARG A 68 -5.56 6.25 2.69
CA ARG A 68 -4.57 6.19 1.62
C ARG A 68 -4.38 7.55 0.94
N ALA A 69 -5.47 8.25 0.59
CA ALA A 69 -5.40 9.57 -0.01
C ALA A 69 -4.68 10.57 0.90
N ARG A 70 -5.04 10.61 2.18
CA ARG A 70 -4.42 11.49 3.17
C ARG A 70 -2.92 11.23 3.35
N ILE A 71 -2.49 9.96 3.38
CA ILE A 71 -1.06 9.62 3.48
C ILE A 71 -0.30 10.00 2.20
N LEU A 72 -0.89 9.76 1.02
CA LEU A 72 -0.29 10.19 -0.24
C LEU A 72 -0.09 11.71 -0.29
N GLU A 73 -1.08 12.46 0.14
CA GLU A 73 -1.02 13.92 0.20
C GLU A 73 0.01 14.40 1.23
N ARG A 74 0.00 13.86 2.45
CA ARG A 74 0.99 14.17 3.49
C ARG A 74 2.42 13.98 3.02
N ASP A 75 2.69 12.91 2.30
CA ASP A 75 4.03 12.55 1.82
C ASP A 75 4.35 13.13 0.43
N GLY A 76 3.50 14.02 -0.09
CA GLY A 76 3.72 14.75 -1.34
C GLY A 76 3.85 13.83 -2.55
N PHE A 77 3.07 12.74 -2.60
CA PHE A 77 3.12 11.74 -3.68
C PHE A 77 4.56 11.27 -3.98
N THR A 78 5.37 11.14 -2.93
CA THR A 78 6.81 10.88 -3.01
C THR A 78 7.18 9.69 -2.12
N CYS A 79 7.95 8.75 -2.65
CA CYS A 79 8.50 7.64 -1.89
C CYS A 79 9.39 8.16 -0.74
N GLN A 80 9.05 7.84 0.50
CA GLN A 80 9.76 8.29 1.69
C GLN A 80 11.09 7.56 1.92
N LEU A 81 11.46 6.64 1.03
CA LEU A 81 12.72 5.90 1.09
C LEU A 81 13.72 6.37 0.03
N CYS A 82 13.30 6.59 -1.23
CA CYS A 82 14.20 6.95 -2.31
C CYS A 82 13.87 8.28 -3.00
N GLY A 83 12.77 8.95 -2.65
CA GLY A 83 12.39 10.24 -3.23
C GLY A 83 11.70 10.17 -4.59
N ALA A 84 11.51 8.98 -5.17
CA ALA A 84 10.79 8.82 -6.45
C ALA A 84 9.32 9.21 -6.32
N GLY A 85 8.80 9.95 -7.28
CA GLY A 85 7.42 10.41 -7.32
C GLY A 85 6.52 9.57 -8.19
N ALA A 86 5.20 9.72 -8.02
CA ALA A 86 4.23 9.10 -8.91
C ALA A 86 4.45 9.56 -10.35
N GLY A 87 4.57 8.60 -11.28
CA GLY A 87 4.75 8.88 -12.71
C GLY A 87 6.18 9.20 -13.14
N ASP A 88 7.14 9.30 -12.22
CA ASP A 88 8.56 9.33 -12.57
C ASP A 88 8.95 8.02 -13.30
N GLU A 89 10.06 8.00 -14.01
CA GLU A 89 10.60 6.77 -14.56
C GLU A 89 11.04 5.83 -13.42
N ASP A 90 10.70 4.54 -13.53
CA ASP A 90 11.05 3.57 -12.48
C ASP A 90 12.56 3.26 -12.57
N PRO A 91 13.36 3.61 -11.54
CA PRO A 91 14.81 3.44 -11.60
C PRO A 91 15.27 1.99 -11.68
N VAL A 92 14.36 1.04 -11.45
CA VAL A 92 14.65 -0.40 -11.45
C VAL A 92 14.09 -1.09 -12.69
N ASN A 93 13.04 -0.53 -13.30
CA ASN A 93 12.38 -1.08 -14.47
C ASN A 93 12.29 -0.02 -15.57
N PRO A 94 13.33 0.14 -16.39
CA PRO A 94 13.34 1.13 -17.48
C PRO A 94 12.10 1.02 -18.38
N GLY A 95 11.54 2.16 -18.76
CA GLY A 95 10.31 2.25 -19.54
C GLY A 95 9.01 2.06 -18.75
N LYS A 96 9.08 1.78 -17.43
CA LYS A 96 7.90 1.77 -16.56
C LYS A 96 7.84 3.03 -15.70
N LYS A 97 6.64 3.36 -15.28
CA LYS A 97 6.40 4.48 -14.36
C LYS A 97 6.33 4.01 -12.92
N VAL A 98 6.86 4.83 -12.02
CA VAL A 98 6.79 4.61 -10.57
C VAL A 98 5.33 4.51 -10.12
N ARG A 99 5.02 3.42 -9.41
CA ARG A 99 3.75 3.24 -8.69
C ARG A 99 4.00 3.36 -7.21
N LEU A 100 3.12 4.09 -6.53
CA LEU A 100 3.21 4.33 -5.10
C LEU A 100 2.24 3.41 -4.33
N HIS A 101 2.72 2.90 -3.21
CA HIS A 101 2.01 2.08 -2.24
C HIS A 101 2.07 2.74 -0.87
N ILE A 102 1.14 2.38 0.01
CA ILE A 102 1.29 2.67 1.43
C ILE A 102 1.94 1.46 2.09
N ASP A 103 2.97 1.72 2.84
CA ASP A 103 3.78 0.73 3.55
C ASP A 103 3.77 1.01 5.06
N HIS A 104 3.86 -0.04 5.88
CA HIS A 104 3.99 0.09 7.32
C HIS A 104 5.46 0.29 7.71
N ILE A 105 5.73 1.29 8.53
CA ILE A 105 7.08 1.54 9.08
C ILE A 105 7.47 0.38 9.99
N VAL A 106 6.57 -0.01 10.89
CA VAL A 106 6.64 -1.23 11.69
C VAL A 106 5.60 -2.20 11.12
N PRO A 107 6.01 -3.38 10.63
CA PRO A 107 5.09 -4.37 10.08
C PRO A 107 3.98 -4.77 11.06
N LEU A 108 2.79 -5.06 10.54
CA LEU A 108 1.69 -5.55 11.37
C LEU A 108 2.03 -6.85 12.09
N SER A 109 2.84 -7.71 11.47
CA SER A 109 3.35 -8.96 12.08
C SER A 109 4.30 -8.71 13.27
N GLU A 110 4.85 -7.50 13.37
CA GLU A 110 5.75 -7.07 14.45
C GLU A 110 5.03 -6.12 15.44
N GLY A 111 3.70 -6.11 15.44
CA GLY A 111 2.89 -5.28 16.32
C GLY A 111 2.68 -3.85 15.84
N GLY A 112 2.98 -3.54 14.59
CA GLY A 112 2.68 -2.26 13.98
C GLY A 112 1.18 -1.99 13.88
N SER A 113 0.79 -0.71 13.86
CA SER A 113 -0.60 -0.28 13.74
C SER A 113 -0.92 0.27 12.35
N ASN A 114 -2.22 0.45 12.06
CA ASN A 114 -2.70 1.17 10.88
C ASN A 114 -2.80 2.69 11.11
N ASP A 115 -2.21 3.21 12.17
CA ASP A 115 -2.19 4.65 12.43
C ASP A 115 -1.36 5.38 11.36
N ASP A 116 -1.76 6.60 11.05
CA ASP A 116 -1.07 7.43 10.05
C ASP A 116 0.43 7.61 10.36
N SER A 117 0.79 7.64 11.64
CA SER A 117 2.18 7.73 12.10
C SER A 117 3.04 6.52 11.77
N ASN A 118 2.42 5.35 11.64
CA ASN A 118 3.08 4.10 11.26
C ASN A 118 3.01 3.81 9.75
N LEU A 119 2.42 4.70 8.97
CA LEU A 119 2.27 4.55 7.53
C LEU A 119 3.14 5.54 6.77
N ARG A 120 3.66 5.13 5.63
CA ARG A 120 4.45 5.96 4.72
C ARG A 120 4.16 5.63 3.26
N VAL A 121 4.41 6.57 2.37
CA VAL A 121 4.41 6.31 0.93
C VAL A 121 5.71 5.63 0.51
N CYS A 122 5.60 4.57 -0.25
CA CYS A 122 6.74 3.79 -0.75
C CYS A 122 6.51 3.43 -2.23
N CYS A 123 7.56 3.48 -3.07
CA CYS A 123 7.45 2.99 -4.45
C CYS A 123 7.51 1.46 -4.50
N SER A 124 7.03 0.87 -5.61
CA SER A 124 7.02 -0.59 -5.80
C SER A 124 8.40 -1.22 -5.58
N ALA A 125 9.47 -0.58 -6.06
CA ALA A 125 10.83 -1.07 -5.93
C ALA A 125 11.28 -1.15 -4.45
N CYS A 126 11.02 -0.10 -3.68
CA CYS A 126 11.33 -0.07 -2.26
C CYS A 126 10.44 -1.01 -1.44
N ASN A 127 9.14 -1.11 -1.78
CA ASN A 127 8.17 -1.95 -1.10
C ASN A 127 8.43 -3.46 -1.31
N SER A 128 8.92 -3.85 -2.48
CA SER A 128 9.23 -5.25 -2.81
C SER A 128 10.51 -5.78 -2.13
N GLY A 129 11.06 -5.06 -1.16
CA GLY A 129 12.23 -5.51 -0.40
C GLY A 129 13.53 -5.53 -1.20
N ARG A 130 13.58 -4.88 -2.35
CA ARG A 130 14.82 -4.66 -3.12
C ARG A 130 15.71 -3.62 -2.44
N LYS A 131 15.95 -3.83 -1.15
CA LYS A 131 16.76 -2.97 -0.27
C LYS A 131 18.18 -2.71 -0.81
N ASN A 132 18.68 -3.57 -1.68
CA ASN A 132 20.02 -3.46 -2.26
C ASN A 132 20.13 -2.39 -3.37
N LEU A 133 19.00 -1.82 -3.82
CA LEU A 133 18.96 -0.74 -4.81
C LEU A 133 18.67 0.63 -4.16
N HIS A 134 18.73 0.69 -2.85
CA HIS A 134 18.54 1.91 -2.10
C HIS A 134 19.73 2.85 -2.32
N ILE A 135 19.53 3.86 -3.14
CA ILE A 135 20.33 5.07 -3.06
C ILE A 135 19.84 5.81 -1.81
N PRO A 136 20.65 5.95 -0.76
CA PRO A 136 20.23 6.66 0.43
C PRO A 136 20.01 8.13 0.07
N VAL A 137 18.78 8.50 -0.20
CA VAL A 137 18.43 9.91 -0.42
C VAL A 137 18.19 10.54 0.94
N GLY A 138 18.93 11.57 1.28
CA GLY A 138 18.78 12.28 2.54
C GLY A 138 17.34 12.79 2.71
N ARG A 139 16.80 12.72 3.91
CA ARG A 139 15.42 13.16 4.22
C ARG A 139 15.13 14.59 3.75
N LYS A 140 16.14 15.47 3.79
CA LYS A 140 16.06 16.84 3.28
C LYS A 140 15.75 16.87 1.77
N THR A 141 16.41 16.02 0.98
CA THR A 141 16.19 15.91 -0.46
C THR A 141 14.78 15.37 -0.77
N ILE A 142 14.32 14.34 -0.04
CA ILE A 142 12.97 13.80 -0.15
C ILE A 142 11.93 14.89 0.10
N ASN A 143 12.10 15.68 1.16
CA ASN A 143 11.19 16.77 1.49
C ASN A 143 11.18 17.86 0.41
N ILE A 144 12.33 18.24 -0.14
CA ILE A 144 12.40 19.21 -1.24
C ILE A 144 11.67 18.69 -2.47
N MET A 145 11.88 17.44 -2.87
CA MET A 145 11.19 16.83 -4.02
C MET A 145 9.68 16.74 -3.79
N ALA A 146 9.25 16.40 -2.59
CA ALA A 146 7.83 16.40 -2.22
C ALA A 146 7.22 17.79 -2.33
N THR A 147 7.91 18.82 -1.81
CA THR A 147 7.47 20.22 -1.88
C THR A 147 7.35 20.70 -3.33
N ILE A 148 8.33 20.40 -4.17
CA ILE A 148 8.30 20.77 -5.60
C ILE A 148 7.11 20.10 -6.31
N ARG A 149 6.82 18.82 -6.02
CA ARG A 149 5.69 18.10 -6.63
C ARG A 149 4.33 18.64 -6.21
N GLN A 150 4.23 19.16 -5.00
CA GLN A 150 3.00 19.78 -4.47
C GLN A 150 2.81 21.23 -4.93
N ALA A 151 3.86 21.88 -5.40
CA ALA A 151 3.78 23.26 -5.85
C ALA A 151 2.88 23.39 -7.10
N PRO A 152 2.20 24.55 -7.29
CA PRO A 152 1.48 24.86 -8.50
C PRO A 152 2.36 24.72 -9.76
N ARG A 153 1.75 24.43 -10.91
CA ARG A 153 2.49 24.14 -12.15
C ARG A 153 3.33 25.33 -12.65
N ASP A 154 2.88 26.53 -12.44
CA ASP A 154 3.62 27.77 -12.75
C ASP A 154 4.90 27.86 -11.92
N VAL A 155 4.81 27.62 -10.60
CA VAL A 155 5.98 27.56 -9.70
C VAL A 155 6.93 26.42 -10.09
N GLN A 156 6.41 25.26 -10.46
CA GLN A 156 7.26 24.15 -10.94
C GLN A 156 8.03 24.54 -12.21
N ARG A 157 7.40 25.29 -13.14
CA ARG A 157 8.06 25.80 -14.35
C ARG A 157 9.13 26.84 -14.04
N GLU A 158 8.87 27.73 -13.08
CA GLU A 158 9.87 28.70 -12.63
C GLU A 158 11.10 28.02 -12.02
N ILE A 159 10.88 27.02 -11.15
CA ILE A 159 11.96 26.20 -10.57
C ILE A 159 12.76 25.51 -11.68
N TYR A 160 12.07 24.92 -12.66
CA TYR A 160 12.72 24.28 -13.79
C TYR A 160 13.56 25.27 -14.60
N ALA A 161 13.01 26.43 -14.94
CA ALA A 161 13.72 27.48 -15.68
C ALA A 161 14.96 28.00 -14.91
N PHE A 162 14.83 28.17 -13.60
CA PHE A 162 15.93 28.55 -12.73
C PHE A 162 17.05 27.50 -12.72
N LEU A 163 16.69 26.23 -12.54
CA LEU A 163 17.68 25.14 -12.53
C LEU A 163 18.35 24.96 -13.89
N ARG A 164 17.59 25.03 -14.97
CA ARG A 164 18.11 24.99 -16.34
C ARG A 164 19.11 26.12 -16.62
N LYS A 165 18.78 27.33 -16.19
CA LYS A 165 19.69 28.48 -16.33
C LYS A 165 20.98 28.29 -15.51
N LYS A 166 20.90 27.64 -14.35
CA LYS A 166 22.03 27.47 -13.42
C LYS A 166 22.97 26.34 -13.83
N PHE A 167 22.43 25.23 -14.34
CA PHE A 167 23.19 24.00 -14.59
C PHE A 167 23.30 23.62 -16.07
N GLY A 168 22.55 24.30 -16.95
CA GLY A 168 22.44 23.92 -18.38
C GLY A 168 21.55 22.71 -18.59
N ASP A 169 21.35 22.34 -19.85
CA ASP A 169 20.74 21.03 -20.22
C ASP A 169 21.88 20.00 -20.23
N GLU A 170 22.00 19.19 -19.18
CA GLU A 170 22.91 18.03 -19.14
C GLU A 170 22.36 16.86 -20.00
N SER A 171 21.85 17.15 -21.16
CA SER A 171 21.34 16.16 -22.08
C SER A 171 22.24 16.00 -23.29
N ASP A 172 23.56 15.81 -23.09
CA ASP A 172 24.44 15.28 -24.15
C ASP A 172 25.83 14.93 -23.55
N SER A 173 25.87 13.73 -22.92
CA SER A 173 27.14 13.01 -22.70
C SER A 173 26.87 11.49 -22.67
#